data_aabe9a402ef9d3cf0bded804884d4ef8
#
_entry.id   aabe9a402ef9d3cf0bded804884d4ef8
#
_cell.length_a   1.000
_cell.length_b   1.000
_cell.length_c   1.000
_cell.angle_alpha   90.00
_cell.angle_beta   90.00
_cell.angle_gamma   90.00
#
_symmetry.space_group_name_H-M   'P 1'
#
loop_
_entity.id
_entity.type
_entity.pdbx_description
1 polymer ?
#
loop_
_entity_poly.entity_id
_entity_poly.type
_entity_poly.pdbx_seq_one_letter_code
_entity_poly.pdbx_strand_id
1 'polypeptide(L)'
;LFFIALLIGMAVSVYAFGTGSKRAKIFKEIYYSIEEVDGIGVIYTKTSEYSATLRFKNPCQKYCANIDGYYEYAHLMTALAQTLGEGYAMHKQDVFTRKGFSEDDGQQREFLSDAYFRYFNGREYTDGYTYLTITQENKKSKLMSYDPKKWNNFLSKLRKVKDRLRDAGIEAKWLDKQEATDFVDRYFTLNFSDKVFSMNNLKVDDERINMGDKWDKVYSLIDIDSATVPGLIRPYTDIEVNNTSMPVDMMSIVDSIPDAETVVFNQMIYIPNQKKEL
;
A
#
# COMPACT_ATOMS: atom_id res chain seq x y z
N LEU A 1 16.66 -54.00 -19.86
CA LEU A 1 15.30 -53.61 -19.42
C LEU A 1 15.34 -52.64 -18.25
N PHE A 2 16.08 -52.92 -17.16
CA PHE A 2 16.15 -52.05 -15.97
C PHE A 2 16.69 -50.64 -16.28
N PHE A 3 17.75 -50.50 -17.08
CA PHE A 3 18.33 -49.23 -17.49
C PHE A 3 17.38 -48.40 -18.36
N ILE A 4 16.61 -49.03 -19.23
CA ILE A 4 15.62 -48.38 -20.09
C ILE A 4 14.46 -47.86 -19.22
N ALA A 5 13.98 -48.66 -18.27
CA ALA A 5 12.93 -48.22 -17.33
C ALA A 5 13.38 -47.06 -16.44
N LEU A 6 14.65 -47.04 -16.00
CA LEU A 6 15.24 -45.95 -15.23
C LEU A 6 15.36 -44.65 -16.03
N LEU A 7 15.75 -44.72 -17.31
CA LEU A 7 15.82 -43.59 -18.21
C LEU A 7 14.43 -43.03 -18.53
N ILE A 8 13.45 -43.89 -18.75
CA ILE A 8 12.05 -43.45 -18.96
C ILE A 8 11.50 -42.81 -17.69
N GLY A 9 11.76 -43.39 -16.52
CA GLY A 9 11.36 -42.83 -15.23
C GLY A 9 11.99 -41.46 -14.97
N MET A 10 13.28 -41.26 -15.28
CA MET A 10 13.92 -39.95 -15.20
C MET A 10 13.34 -38.94 -16.20
N ALA A 11 13.11 -39.35 -17.45
CA ALA A 11 12.52 -38.48 -18.46
C ALA A 11 11.08 -38.05 -18.09
N VAL A 12 10.28 -38.98 -17.57
CA VAL A 12 8.92 -38.67 -17.08
C VAL A 12 8.96 -37.77 -15.85
N SER A 13 9.89 -38.00 -14.90
CA SER A 13 10.01 -37.08 -13.75
C SER A 13 10.51 -35.70 -14.16
N VAL A 14 11.50 -35.59 -15.04
CA VAL A 14 11.95 -34.28 -15.57
C VAL A 14 10.82 -33.59 -16.33
N TYR A 15 10.03 -34.32 -17.10
CA TYR A 15 8.87 -33.77 -17.79
C TYR A 15 7.77 -33.36 -16.79
N ALA A 16 7.41 -34.20 -15.85
CA ALA A 16 6.39 -33.93 -14.83
C ALA A 16 6.78 -32.78 -13.88
N PHE A 17 8.07 -32.71 -13.50
CA PHE A 17 8.59 -31.60 -12.68
C PHE A 17 8.94 -30.37 -13.51
N GLY A 18 9.24 -30.52 -14.80
CA GLY A 18 9.51 -29.42 -15.71
C GLY A 18 8.24 -28.77 -16.28
N THR A 19 7.14 -29.50 -16.37
CA THR A 19 5.80 -28.98 -16.72
C THR A 19 4.96 -28.58 -15.51
N GLY A 20 5.45 -28.91 -14.30
CA GLY A 20 4.90 -28.34 -13.07
C GLY A 20 4.87 -26.85 -13.24
N SER A 21 3.64 -26.29 -13.33
CA SER A 21 3.29 -24.91 -13.63
C SER A 21 4.47 -23.98 -13.40
N LYS A 22 4.89 -23.24 -14.39
CA LYS A 22 5.76 -22.08 -14.20
C LYS A 22 4.97 -21.12 -13.32
N ARG A 23 4.85 -21.47 -12.03
CA ARG A 23 4.35 -20.55 -11.01
C ARG A 23 5.20 -19.32 -11.18
N ALA A 24 4.54 -18.25 -11.56
CA ALA A 24 5.21 -17.02 -11.83
C ALA A 24 6.13 -16.70 -10.65
N LYS A 25 7.43 -16.89 -10.83
CA LYS A 25 8.46 -16.53 -9.85
C LYS A 25 8.54 -15.01 -9.66
N ILE A 26 7.70 -14.28 -10.38
CA ILE A 26 7.66 -12.84 -10.50
C ILE A 26 7.66 -12.19 -9.12
N PHE A 27 6.84 -12.66 -8.19
CA PHE A 27 6.75 -12.05 -6.86
C PHE A 27 7.86 -12.49 -5.89
N LYS A 28 8.39 -13.70 -6.02
CA LYS A 28 9.59 -14.11 -5.27
C LYS A 28 10.85 -13.37 -5.70
N GLU A 29 10.78 -12.62 -6.78
CA GLU A 29 11.90 -11.82 -7.29
C GLU A 29 11.89 -10.37 -6.78
N ILE A 30 10.79 -9.89 -6.20
CA ILE A 30 10.65 -8.50 -5.76
C ILE A 30 11.39 -8.25 -4.45
N TYR A 31 11.23 -9.12 -3.46
CA TYR A 31 11.93 -8.99 -2.19
C TYR A 31 12.66 -10.29 -1.80
N TYR A 32 13.67 -10.14 -0.96
CA TYR A 32 14.47 -11.25 -0.47
C TYR A 32 13.89 -11.85 0.81
N SER A 33 13.64 -11.02 1.81
CA SER A 33 13.04 -11.39 3.08
C SER A 33 12.36 -10.20 3.75
N ILE A 34 11.53 -10.50 4.74
CA ILE A 34 11.01 -9.53 5.69
C ILE A 34 11.49 -9.97 7.07
N GLU A 35 12.22 -9.08 7.76
CA GLU A 35 12.76 -9.35 9.08
C GLU A 35 12.31 -8.29 10.07
N GLU A 36 12.16 -8.68 11.33
CA GLU A 36 11.77 -7.76 12.38
C GLU A 36 13.01 -7.18 13.06
N VAL A 37 13.05 -5.85 13.14
CA VAL A 37 14.12 -5.10 13.81
C VAL A 37 13.48 -4.00 14.65
N ASP A 38 13.71 -4.02 15.95
CA ASP A 38 13.12 -3.07 16.90
C ASP A 38 11.58 -2.95 16.80
N GLY A 39 10.88 -4.06 16.52
CA GLY A 39 9.43 -4.09 16.32
C GLY A 39 8.97 -3.51 14.96
N ILE A 40 9.88 -3.34 14.01
CA ILE A 40 9.62 -2.87 12.65
C ILE A 40 9.88 -3.99 11.67
N GLY A 41 8.89 -4.33 10.85
CA GLY A 41 9.03 -5.25 9.73
C GLY A 41 9.80 -4.57 8.58
N VAL A 42 11.05 -4.94 8.40
CA VAL A 42 11.90 -4.41 7.32
C VAL A 42 11.93 -5.37 6.16
N ILE A 43 11.59 -4.87 5.00
CA ILE A 43 11.61 -5.60 3.73
C ILE A 43 13.00 -5.40 3.10
N TYR A 44 13.69 -6.50 2.86
CA TYR A 44 14.96 -6.53 2.15
C TYR A 44 14.70 -6.88 0.69
N THR A 45 15.03 -5.96 -0.22
CA THR A 45 14.87 -6.21 -1.64
C THR A 45 16.09 -6.93 -2.23
N LYS A 46 15.93 -7.58 -3.37
CA LYS A 46 17.05 -8.22 -4.09
C LYS A 46 18.03 -7.22 -4.67
N THR A 47 17.64 -5.98 -4.77
CA THR A 47 18.49 -4.86 -5.16
C THR A 47 19.28 -4.28 -3.99
N SER A 48 19.23 -4.93 -2.82
CA SER A 48 19.89 -4.52 -1.57
C SER A 48 19.32 -3.22 -0.96
N GLU A 49 18.06 -2.92 -1.24
CA GLU A 49 17.34 -1.80 -0.65
C GLU A 49 16.65 -2.24 0.64
N TYR A 50 16.43 -1.29 1.53
CA TYR A 50 15.69 -1.48 2.77
C TYR A 50 14.39 -0.70 2.68
N SER A 51 13.27 -1.38 2.97
CA SER A 51 11.96 -0.75 3.01
C SER A 51 11.27 -1.04 4.32
N ALA A 52 10.58 -0.05 4.88
CA ALA A 52 9.71 -0.21 6.03
C ALA A 52 8.41 0.55 5.82
N THR A 53 7.31 -0.02 6.28
CA THR A 53 5.98 0.55 6.10
C THR A 53 5.36 0.90 7.44
N LEU A 54 4.80 2.10 7.54
CA LEU A 54 3.96 2.50 8.66
C LEU A 54 2.51 2.70 8.19
N ARG A 55 1.58 2.55 9.13
CA ARG A 55 0.15 2.75 8.90
C ARG A 55 -0.41 3.78 9.86
N PHE A 56 -1.30 4.63 9.35
CA PHE A 56 -2.08 5.58 10.14
C PHE A 56 -3.45 5.80 9.50
N LYS A 57 -4.40 6.31 10.30
CA LYS A 57 -5.71 6.71 9.78
C LYS A 57 -5.55 7.93 8.88
N ASN A 58 -6.16 7.90 7.68
CA ASN A 58 -6.05 9.04 6.77
C ASN A 58 -6.68 10.28 7.41
N PRO A 59 -5.91 11.35 7.64
CA PRO A 59 -6.41 12.52 8.34
C PRO A 59 -7.43 13.33 7.53
N CYS A 60 -7.45 13.17 6.21
CA CYS A 60 -8.41 13.86 5.33
C CYS A 60 -9.87 13.56 5.70
N GLN A 61 -10.14 12.40 6.30
CA GLN A 61 -11.47 12.06 6.82
C GLN A 61 -11.99 13.03 7.89
N LYS A 62 -11.09 13.74 8.57
CA LYS A 62 -11.42 14.68 9.64
C LYS A 62 -11.53 16.13 9.15
N TYR A 63 -11.02 16.43 7.96
CA TYR A 63 -10.90 17.81 7.50
C TYR A 63 -12.20 18.38 6.97
N CYS A 64 -13.06 17.57 6.37
CA CYS A 64 -14.34 17.99 5.78
C CYS A 64 -14.19 19.26 4.94
N ALA A 65 -14.75 20.39 5.43
CA ALA A 65 -14.66 21.70 4.80
C ALA A 65 -13.40 22.50 5.17
N ASN A 66 -12.52 21.95 6.01
CA ASN A 66 -11.33 22.65 6.47
C ASN A 66 -10.20 22.56 5.44
N ILE A 67 -10.09 23.58 4.61
CA ILE A 67 -9.07 23.70 3.56
C ILE A 67 -7.67 23.74 4.15
N ASP A 68 -7.48 24.45 5.26
CA ASP A 68 -6.17 24.62 5.90
C ASP A 68 -5.61 23.25 6.35
N GLY A 69 -6.46 22.34 6.82
CA GLY A 69 -6.06 21.00 7.18
C GLY A 69 -5.46 20.21 6.01
N TYR A 70 -6.00 20.38 4.80
CA TYR A 70 -5.43 19.76 3.60
C TYR A 70 -4.05 20.33 3.25
N TYR A 71 -3.89 21.65 3.37
CA TYR A 71 -2.60 22.30 3.13
C TYR A 71 -1.57 21.88 4.19
N GLU A 72 -1.93 21.84 5.46
CA GLU A 72 -1.06 21.36 6.53
C GLU A 72 -0.59 19.92 6.28
N TYR A 73 -1.50 19.05 5.85
CA TYR A 73 -1.16 17.67 5.50
C TYR A 73 -0.23 17.60 4.29
N ALA A 74 -0.44 18.39 3.25
CA ALA A 74 0.45 18.46 2.10
C ALA A 74 1.85 18.98 2.49
N HIS A 75 1.91 20.01 3.34
CA HIS A 75 3.17 20.50 3.90
C HIS A 75 3.89 19.45 4.77
N LEU A 76 3.14 18.68 5.55
CA LEU A 76 3.70 17.57 6.31
C LEU A 76 4.36 16.55 5.38
N MET A 77 3.68 16.11 4.29
CA MET A 77 4.25 15.17 3.33
C MET A 77 5.54 15.72 2.70
N THR A 78 5.57 17.00 2.35
CA THR A 78 6.76 17.69 1.86
C THR A 78 7.89 17.68 2.92
N ALA A 79 7.57 17.98 4.17
CA ALA A 79 8.55 17.97 5.26
C ALA A 79 9.10 16.56 5.56
N LEU A 80 8.28 15.51 5.38
CA LEU A 80 8.75 14.13 5.47
C LEU A 80 9.74 13.80 4.36
N ALA A 81 9.44 14.17 3.10
CA ALA A 81 10.34 13.99 1.98
C ALA A 81 11.68 14.72 2.20
N GLN A 82 11.64 15.97 2.66
CA GLN A 82 12.86 16.73 3.01
C GLN A 82 13.65 16.08 4.15
N THR A 83 12.97 15.48 5.13
CA THR A 83 13.61 14.76 6.25
C THR A 83 14.35 13.52 5.75
N LEU A 84 13.78 12.80 4.80
CA LEU A 84 14.40 11.64 4.19
C LEU A 84 15.63 12.03 3.39
N GLY A 85 15.52 13.02 2.51
CA GLY A 85 16.62 13.51 1.68
C GLY A 85 16.99 12.56 0.54
N GLU A 86 18.13 12.81 -0.07
CA GLU A 86 18.61 12.09 -1.25
C GLU A 86 18.79 10.59 -1.03
N GLY A 87 18.45 9.80 -2.05
CA GLY A 87 18.57 8.33 -2.04
C GLY A 87 17.47 7.63 -1.28
N TYR A 88 16.36 8.32 -1.06
CA TYR A 88 15.15 7.74 -0.49
C TYR A 88 13.97 7.84 -1.45
N ALA A 89 13.09 6.86 -1.38
CA ALA A 89 11.77 6.91 -1.97
C ALA A 89 10.71 6.84 -0.86
N MET A 90 9.66 7.61 -1.02
CA MET A 90 8.49 7.61 -0.15
C MET A 90 7.28 7.21 -0.97
N HIS A 91 6.68 6.07 -0.67
CA HIS A 91 5.51 5.55 -1.34
C HIS A 91 4.30 5.63 -0.39
N LYS A 92 3.39 6.53 -0.69
CA LYS A 92 2.15 6.74 0.04
C LYS A 92 1.02 6.00 -0.68
N GLN A 93 0.28 5.20 0.06
CA GLN A 93 -0.82 4.39 -0.43
C GLN A 93 -2.03 4.63 0.44
N ASP A 94 -3.00 5.37 -0.08
CA ASP A 94 -4.27 5.58 0.58
C ASP A 94 -5.21 4.46 0.20
N VAL A 95 -5.60 3.66 1.17
CA VAL A 95 -6.49 2.51 1.00
C VAL A 95 -7.85 2.87 1.56
N PHE A 96 -8.84 2.92 0.70
CA PHE A 96 -10.23 3.18 1.04
C PHE A 96 -11.03 1.88 0.86
N THR A 97 -11.67 1.43 1.92
CA THR A 97 -12.43 0.17 1.92
C THR A 97 -13.84 0.42 2.38
N ARG A 98 -14.84 -0.04 1.63
CA ARG A 98 -16.24 -0.04 2.05
C ARG A 98 -16.45 -1.10 3.12
N LYS A 99 -17.08 -0.70 4.19
CA LYS A 99 -17.41 -1.56 5.34
C LYS A 99 -18.85 -1.33 5.76
N GLY A 100 -19.51 -2.39 6.23
CA GLY A 100 -20.77 -2.26 6.91
C GLY A 100 -20.52 -1.86 8.37
N PHE A 101 -21.25 -0.85 8.86
CA PHE A 101 -21.23 -0.52 10.28
C PHE A 101 -21.93 -1.64 11.06
N SER A 102 -21.26 -2.18 12.06
CA SER A 102 -21.82 -3.21 12.94
C SER A 102 -21.90 -2.69 14.37
N GLU A 103 -23.02 -2.94 15.01
CA GLU A 103 -23.29 -2.57 16.39
C GLU A 103 -22.63 -3.50 17.41
N ASP A 104 -22.17 -4.67 16.98
CA ASP A 104 -21.82 -5.78 17.86
C ASP A 104 -20.41 -5.62 18.50
N ASP A 105 -20.28 -4.66 19.41
CA ASP A 105 -19.10 -4.49 20.27
C ASP A 105 -19.33 -4.94 21.72
N GLY A 106 -20.52 -5.45 22.05
CA GLY A 106 -20.88 -5.94 23.38
C GLY A 106 -20.88 -4.86 24.49
N GLN A 107 -20.79 -3.58 24.13
CA GLN A 107 -20.77 -2.49 25.11
C GLN A 107 -22.18 -2.06 25.52
N GLN A 108 -22.38 -1.86 26.81
CA GLN A 108 -23.61 -1.28 27.32
C GLN A 108 -23.60 0.23 27.11
N ARG A 109 -24.55 0.76 26.35
CA ARG A 109 -24.62 2.17 25.97
C ARG A 109 -25.79 2.89 26.62
N GLU A 110 -25.67 4.21 26.73
CA GLU A 110 -26.81 5.07 27.12
C GLU A 110 -27.85 5.11 25.99
N PHE A 111 -29.12 5.40 26.36
CA PHE A 111 -30.26 5.35 25.45
C PHE A 111 -30.05 6.09 24.10
N LEU A 112 -29.53 7.31 24.13
CA LEU A 112 -29.30 8.08 22.90
C LEU A 112 -28.18 7.47 22.06
N SER A 113 -27.15 7.00 22.71
CA SER A 113 -26.04 6.31 22.05
C SER A 113 -26.50 5.03 21.38
N ASP A 114 -27.30 4.22 22.08
CA ASP A 114 -27.89 2.98 21.59
C ASP A 114 -28.81 3.22 20.37
N ALA A 115 -29.66 4.26 20.45
CA ALA A 115 -30.52 4.64 19.33
C ALA A 115 -29.70 5.09 18.08
N TYR A 116 -28.62 5.82 18.29
CA TYR A 116 -27.70 6.25 17.23
C TYR A 116 -27.03 5.03 16.55
N PHE A 117 -26.49 4.11 17.34
CA PHE A 117 -25.84 2.91 16.81
C PHE A 117 -26.81 2.01 16.05
N ARG A 118 -28.03 1.81 16.55
CA ARG A 118 -29.08 1.06 15.83
C ARG A 118 -29.44 1.71 14.50
N TYR A 119 -29.48 3.03 14.44
CA TYR A 119 -29.81 3.76 13.22
C TYR A 119 -28.75 3.57 12.13
N PHE A 120 -27.45 3.46 12.51
CA PHE A 120 -26.36 3.25 11.58
C PHE A 120 -26.05 1.79 11.29
N ASN A 121 -26.60 0.86 12.07
CA ASN A 121 -26.34 -0.58 11.90
C ASN A 121 -26.67 -1.06 10.48
N GLY A 122 -25.72 -1.76 9.87
CA GLY A 122 -25.84 -2.25 8.49
C GLY A 122 -25.63 -1.20 7.39
N ARG A 123 -25.42 0.08 7.72
CA ARG A 123 -25.10 1.10 6.72
C ARG A 123 -23.65 1.00 6.31
N GLU A 124 -23.42 1.17 5.02
CA GLU A 124 -22.06 1.21 4.47
C GLU A 124 -21.39 2.54 4.80
N TYR A 125 -20.10 2.46 5.06
CA TYR A 125 -19.20 3.60 5.20
C TYR A 125 -17.84 3.28 4.60
N THR A 126 -17.11 4.31 4.20
CA THR A 126 -15.75 4.18 3.69
C THR A 126 -14.75 4.39 4.82
N ASP A 127 -13.96 3.37 5.12
CA ASP A 127 -12.83 3.46 6.04
C ASP A 127 -11.55 3.71 5.25
N GLY A 128 -10.68 4.60 5.74
CA GLY A 128 -9.47 5.00 5.03
C GLY A 128 -8.24 4.91 5.91
N TYR A 129 -7.24 4.18 5.43
CA TYR A 129 -5.90 4.11 6.02
C TYR A 129 -4.85 4.53 5.01
N THR A 130 -3.84 5.22 5.50
CA THR A 130 -2.63 5.50 4.73
C THR A 130 -1.53 4.54 5.16
N TYR A 131 -0.95 3.87 4.18
CA TYR A 131 0.31 3.16 4.32
C TYR A 131 1.41 4.02 3.72
N LEU A 132 2.47 4.23 4.47
CA LEU A 132 3.61 5.01 4.03
C LEU A 132 4.85 4.13 4.09
N THR A 133 5.32 3.72 2.91
CA THR A 133 6.52 2.90 2.75
C THR A 133 7.70 3.80 2.46
N ILE A 134 8.74 3.65 3.25
CA ILE A 134 10.00 4.38 3.11
C ILE A 134 11.05 3.38 2.63
N THR A 135 11.64 3.67 1.49
CA THR A 135 12.69 2.85 0.90
C THR A 135 13.99 3.62 0.82
N GLN A 136 15.06 3.03 1.33
CA GLN A 136 16.41 3.54 1.12
C GLN A 136 17.05 2.84 -0.06
N GLU A 137 17.44 3.60 -1.07
CA GLU A 137 18.20 3.08 -2.19
C GLU A 137 19.61 2.65 -1.81
N ASN A 138 20.00 1.53 -2.36
CA ASN A 138 21.37 1.07 -2.31
C ASN A 138 21.95 0.95 -3.73
N LYS A 139 23.29 1.04 -3.84
CA LYS A 139 23.95 0.72 -5.11
C LYS A 139 23.65 -0.74 -5.44
N LYS A 140 23.14 -1.00 -6.65
CA LYS A 140 22.96 -2.36 -7.16
C LYS A 140 24.26 -3.13 -7.02
N SER A 141 24.28 -4.11 -6.13
CA SER A 141 25.40 -5.04 -5.95
C SER A 141 24.89 -6.45 -6.23
N LYS A 142 25.69 -7.25 -6.92
CA LYS A 142 25.38 -8.67 -7.14
C LYS A 142 25.44 -9.49 -5.84
N LEU A 143 26.08 -8.94 -4.82
CA LEU A 143 26.17 -9.53 -3.48
C LEU A 143 25.51 -8.55 -2.51
N MET A 144 24.62 -9.06 -1.63
CA MET A 144 24.07 -8.26 -0.55
C MET A 144 25.23 -7.69 0.27
N SER A 145 25.38 -6.37 0.20
CA SER A 145 26.39 -5.65 0.95
C SER A 145 25.72 -4.97 2.14
N TYR A 146 25.94 -5.49 3.33
CA TYR A 146 25.51 -4.85 4.57
C TYR A 146 26.46 -3.70 4.90
N ASP A 147 25.92 -2.49 4.97
CA ASP A 147 26.62 -1.28 5.40
C ASP A 147 26.02 -0.78 6.72
N PRO A 148 26.69 -0.94 7.87
CA PRO A 148 26.19 -0.53 9.16
C PRO A 148 25.85 0.96 9.25
N LYS A 149 26.60 1.82 8.55
CA LYS A 149 26.34 3.28 8.55
C LYS A 149 25.04 3.61 7.86
N LYS A 150 24.79 3.00 6.70
CA LYS A 150 23.55 3.16 5.95
C LYS A 150 22.38 2.60 6.75
N TRP A 151 22.54 1.44 7.35
CA TRP A 151 21.54 0.82 8.18
C TRP A 151 21.13 1.72 9.37
N ASN A 152 22.10 2.23 10.12
CA ASN A 152 21.83 3.13 11.24
C ASN A 152 21.20 4.45 10.78
N ASN A 153 21.61 4.96 9.62
CA ASN A 153 20.96 6.13 9.02
C ASN A 153 19.51 5.86 8.66
N PHE A 154 19.22 4.71 8.06
CA PHE A 154 17.86 4.29 7.73
C PHE A 154 16.98 4.26 8.98
N LEU A 155 17.38 3.55 10.04
CA LEU A 155 16.63 3.48 11.28
C LEU A 155 16.44 4.88 11.92
N SER A 156 17.45 5.74 11.87
CA SER A 156 17.35 7.12 12.34
C SER A 156 16.31 7.93 11.56
N LYS A 157 16.26 7.76 10.24
CA LYS A 157 15.26 8.42 9.39
C LYS A 157 13.85 7.92 9.67
N LEU A 158 13.67 6.62 9.87
CA LEU A 158 12.38 6.04 10.24
C LEU A 158 11.84 6.65 11.56
N ARG A 159 12.70 6.77 12.58
CA ARG A 159 12.32 7.40 13.86
C ARG A 159 11.89 8.86 13.65
N LYS A 160 12.66 9.65 12.90
CA LYS A 160 12.34 11.04 12.60
C LYS A 160 11.01 11.21 11.86
N VAL A 161 10.71 10.30 10.93
CA VAL A 161 9.42 10.31 10.22
C VAL A 161 8.27 10.06 11.19
N LYS A 162 8.38 9.07 12.07
CA LYS A 162 7.36 8.77 13.07
C LYS A 162 7.17 9.95 14.05
N ASP A 163 8.26 10.57 14.51
CA ASP A 163 8.20 11.73 15.39
C ASP A 163 7.49 12.91 14.72
N ARG A 164 7.78 13.21 13.45
CA ARG A 164 7.09 14.28 12.72
C ARG A 164 5.61 14.03 12.54
N LEU A 165 5.21 12.79 12.28
CA LEU A 165 3.79 12.42 12.20
C LEU A 165 3.10 12.64 13.56
N ARG A 166 3.75 12.20 14.65
CA ARG A 166 3.23 12.41 16.01
C ARG A 166 3.11 13.90 16.35
N ASP A 167 4.11 14.71 16.02
CA ASP A 167 4.12 16.15 16.26
C ASP A 167 3.01 16.87 15.48
N ALA A 168 2.60 16.30 14.34
CA ALA A 168 1.42 16.74 13.56
C ALA A 168 0.08 16.14 14.07
N GLY A 169 0.08 15.46 15.22
CA GLY A 169 -1.13 14.85 15.78
C GLY A 169 -1.59 13.57 15.07
N ILE A 170 -0.73 12.94 14.26
CA ILE A 170 -1.04 11.71 13.55
C ILE A 170 -0.40 10.52 14.28
N GLU A 171 -1.25 9.65 14.83
CA GLU A 171 -0.81 8.40 15.44
C GLU A 171 -0.48 7.38 14.35
N ALA A 172 0.82 7.11 14.17
CA ALA A 172 1.31 6.17 13.19
C ALA A 172 1.97 4.96 13.87
N LYS A 173 1.69 3.76 13.33
CA LYS A 173 2.28 2.51 13.78
C LYS A 173 3.15 1.92 12.67
N TRP A 174 4.40 1.54 12.99
CA TRP A 174 5.19 0.69 12.10
C TRP A 174 4.54 -0.69 12.04
N LEU A 175 4.49 -1.26 10.86
CA LEU A 175 4.09 -2.65 10.69
C LEU A 175 5.20 -3.55 11.25
N ASP A 176 4.83 -4.56 12.04
CA ASP A 176 5.73 -5.63 12.42
C ASP A 176 5.97 -6.61 11.25
N LYS A 177 6.72 -7.67 11.46
CA LYS A 177 7.04 -8.65 10.41
C LYS A 177 5.78 -9.27 9.81
N GLN A 178 4.82 -9.67 10.63
CA GLN A 178 3.60 -10.32 10.15
C GLN A 178 2.69 -9.31 9.43
N GLU A 179 2.48 -8.15 10.02
CA GLU A 179 1.68 -7.07 9.42
C GLU A 179 2.29 -6.59 8.08
N ALA A 180 3.63 -6.52 7.99
CA ALA A 180 4.31 -6.16 6.74
C ALA A 180 4.14 -7.25 5.66
N THR A 181 4.19 -8.52 6.05
CA THR A 181 3.93 -9.65 5.14
C THR A 181 2.48 -9.61 4.65
N ASP A 182 1.54 -9.44 5.57
CA ASP A 182 0.11 -9.33 5.24
C ASP A 182 -0.18 -8.14 4.34
N PHE A 183 0.49 -7.00 4.58
CA PHE A 183 0.35 -5.82 3.74
C PHE A 183 0.84 -6.07 2.31
N VAL A 184 1.99 -6.72 2.14
CA VAL A 184 2.52 -7.10 0.83
C VAL A 184 1.57 -8.05 0.12
N ASP A 185 1.08 -9.09 0.80
CA ASP A 185 0.12 -10.04 0.25
C ASP A 185 -1.20 -9.34 -0.15
N ARG A 186 -1.75 -8.47 0.70
CA ARG A 186 -2.97 -7.69 0.41
C ARG A 186 -2.79 -6.76 -0.78
N TYR A 187 -1.65 -6.09 -0.86
CA TYR A 187 -1.38 -5.15 -1.93
C TYR A 187 -1.28 -5.84 -3.29
N PHE A 188 -0.57 -6.97 -3.35
CA PHE A 188 -0.44 -7.72 -4.61
C PHE A 188 -1.69 -8.54 -4.97
N THR A 189 -2.48 -8.95 -4.00
CA THR A 189 -3.77 -9.63 -4.28
C THR A 189 -4.93 -8.65 -4.43
N LEU A 190 -4.68 -7.35 -4.31
CA LEU A 190 -5.70 -6.29 -4.33
C LEU A 190 -6.86 -6.55 -3.37
N ASN A 191 -6.58 -7.21 -2.26
CA ASN A 191 -7.58 -7.60 -1.28
C ASN A 191 -7.25 -7.05 0.11
N PHE A 192 -7.92 -5.97 0.48
CA PHE A 192 -7.82 -5.34 1.80
C PHE A 192 -8.99 -5.72 2.72
N SER A 193 -9.78 -6.75 2.36
CA SER A 193 -10.80 -7.33 3.23
C SER A 193 -10.17 -8.06 4.44
N ASP A 194 -11.01 -8.63 5.29
CA ASP A 194 -10.54 -9.33 6.50
C ASP A 194 -9.71 -10.58 6.21
N LYS A 195 -9.84 -11.16 5.00
CA LYS A 195 -9.06 -12.34 4.58
C LYS A 195 -7.77 -11.91 3.90
N VAL A 196 -6.65 -12.48 4.33
CA VAL A 196 -5.36 -12.33 3.65
C VAL A 196 -5.15 -13.52 2.71
N PHE A 197 -4.96 -13.23 1.43
CA PHE A 197 -4.63 -14.25 0.43
C PHE A 197 -3.13 -14.20 0.15
N SER A 198 -2.47 -15.34 0.22
CA SER A 198 -1.07 -15.44 -0.13
C SER A 198 -0.85 -15.22 -1.63
N MET A 199 0.20 -14.50 -1.99
CA MET A 199 0.68 -14.37 -3.38
C MET A 199 0.93 -15.71 -4.07
N ASN A 200 1.07 -16.80 -3.31
CA ASN A 200 1.22 -18.15 -3.88
C ASN A 200 -0.05 -18.68 -4.56
N ASN A 201 -1.20 -18.04 -4.35
CA ASN A 201 -2.47 -18.40 -4.96
C ASN A 201 -2.70 -17.71 -6.32
N LEU A 202 -1.68 -17.08 -6.88
CA LEU A 202 -1.73 -16.49 -8.20
C LEU A 202 -1.84 -17.56 -9.28
N LYS A 203 -2.84 -17.47 -10.13
CA LYS A 203 -3.03 -18.27 -11.35
C LYS A 203 -3.15 -17.34 -12.53
N VAL A 204 -2.38 -17.59 -13.56
CA VAL A 204 -2.39 -16.79 -14.79
C VAL A 204 -2.85 -17.70 -15.92
N ASP A 205 -3.88 -17.28 -16.62
CA ASP A 205 -4.32 -17.84 -17.91
C ASP A 205 -4.16 -16.79 -19.02
N ASP A 206 -4.54 -17.12 -20.24
CA ASP A 206 -4.36 -16.26 -21.42
C ASP A 206 -5.20 -14.97 -21.35
N GLU A 207 -6.25 -14.93 -20.53
CA GLU A 207 -7.20 -13.81 -20.46
C GLU A 207 -7.18 -13.08 -19.11
N ARG A 208 -6.74 -13.74 -18.03
CA ARG A 208 -6.95 -13.27 -16.66
C ARG A 208 -5.79 -13.60 -15.74
N ILE A 209 -5.63 -12.75 -14.75
CA ILE A 209 -4.81 -13.03 -13.59
C ILE A 209 -5.76 -13.28 -12.42
N ASN A 210 -5.81 -14.53 -11.93
CA ASN A 210 -6.63 -14.87 -10.78
C ASN A 210 -5.78 -14.79 -9.51
N MET A 211 -6.24 -14.02 -8.53
CA MET A 211 -5.62 -13.88 -7.21
C MET A 211 -6.63 -14.23 -6.13
N GLY A 212 -6.40 -15.34 -5.43
CA GLY A 212 -7.35 -15.83 -4.45
C GLY A 212 -8.70 -16.18 -5.08
N ASP A 213 -9.75 -15.46 -4.71
CA ASP A 213 -11.13 -15.58 -5.19
C ASP A 213 -11.51 -14.50 -6.22
N LYS A 214 -10.56 -13.61 -6.57
CA LYS A 214 -10.76 -12.49 -7.49
C LYS A 214 -9.93 -12.68 -8.76
N TRP A 215 -10.30 -11.96 -9.79
CA TRP A 215 -9.52 -11.86 -11.01
C TRP A 215 -9.20 -10.39 -11.29
N ASP A 216 -8.02 -10.16 -11.86
CA ASP A 216 -7.53 -8.82 -12.15
C ASP A 216 -7.54 -8.53 -13.63
N LYS A 217 -7.86 -7.28 -13.93
CA LYS A 217 -7.76 -6.71 -15.27
C LYS A 217 -6.89 -5.46 -15.17
N VAL A 218 -5.85 -5.42 -15.98
CA VAL A 218 -4.91 -4.30 -16.00
C VAL A 218 -5.25 -3.38 -17.15
N TYR A 219 -5.44 -2.11 -16.85
CA TYR A 219 -5.57 -1.05 -17.84
C TYR A 219 -4.34 -0.17 -17.76
N SER A 220 -3.66 0.02 -18.88
CA SER A 220 -2.49 0.89 -18.96
C SER A 220 -2.79 2.08 -19.87
N LEU A 221 -2.47 3.27 -19.42
CA LEU A 221 -2.46 4.46 -20.24
C LEU A 221 -1.14 4.47 -21.02
N ILE A 222 -1.20 4.22 -22.32
CA ILE A 222 -0.01 4.11 -23.17
C ILE A 222 0.38 5.49 -23.72
N ASP A 223 -0.60 6.34 -23.99
CA ASP A 223 -0.40 7.67 -24.57
C ASP A 223 -1.06 8.71 -23.68
N ILE A 224 -0.24 9.56 -23.07
CA ILE A 224 -0.71 10.64 -22.19
C ILE A 224 -1.47 11.70 -22.96
N ASP A 225 -1.12 11.93 -24.23
CA ASP A 225 -1.77 12.93 -25.08
C ASP A 225 -3.20 12.55 -25.46
N SER A 226 -3.53 11.24 -25.39
CA SER A 226 -4.88 10.73 -25.64
C SER A 226 -5.83 10.89 -24.44
N ALA A 227 -5.31 11.21 -23.25
CA ALA A 227 -6.10 11.40 -22.05
C ALA A 227 -6.33 12.89 -21.76
N THR A 228 -7.58 13.27 -21.60
CA THR A 228 -7.91 14.62 -21.08
C THR A 228 -7.59 14.62 -19.59
N VAL A 229 -6.38 15.02 -19.25
CA VAL A 229 -5.96 15.18 -17.85
C VAL A 229 -6.39 16.57 -17.38
N PRO A 230 -7.10 16.70 -16.24
CA PRO A 230 -7.40 18.02 -15.68
C PRO A 230 -6.10 18.76 -15.38
N GLY A 231 -5.97 19.99 -15.86
CA GLY A 231 -4.74 20.79 -15.71
C GLY A 231 -4.38 21.14 -14.26
N LEU A 232 -5.30 20.94 -13.32
CA LEU A 232 -5.10 21.14 -11.90
C LEU A 232 -5.98 20.19 -11.11
N ILE A 233 -5.36 19.30 -10.35
CA ILE A 233 -6.05 18.50 -9.33
C ILE A 233 -6.04 19.32 -8.05
N ARG A 234 -7.17 19.89 -7.70
CA ARG A 234 -7.35 20.56 -6.42
C ARG A 234 -7.66 19.51 -5.34
N PRO A 235 -7.19 19.70 -4.10
CA PRO A 235 -7.55 18.81 -2.99
C PRO A 235 -9.05 18.86 -2.66
N TYR A 236 -9.75 19.88 -3.17
CA TYR A 236 -11.18 20.07 -3.03
C TYR A 236 -11.72 20.86 -4.23
N THR A 237 -13.00 20.70 -4.51
CA THR A 237 -13.76 21.50 -5.45
C THR A 237 -14.97 22.03 -4.73
N ASP A 238 -15.21 23.34 -4.84
CA ASP A 238 -16.43 23.92 -4.30
C ASP A 238 -17.60 23.59 -5.22
N ILE A 239 -18.61 22.94 -4.68
CA ILE A 239 -19.89 22.78 -5.33
C ILE A 239 -20.86 23.78 -4.69
N GLU A 240 -21.35 24.72 -5.47
CA GLU A 240 -22.39 25.67 -4.99
C GLU A 240 -23.74 24.92 -4.94
N VAL A 241 -24.25 24.71 -3.75
CA VAL A 241 -25.61 24.23 -3.51
C VAL A 241 -26.33 25.22 -2.64
N ASN A 242 -27.35 25.88 -3.17
CA ASN A 242 -28.16 26.86 -2.45
C ASN A 242 -27.33 27.99 -1.79
N ASN A 243 -26.40 28.59 -2.51
CA ASN A 243 -25.44 29.58 -2.01
C ASN A 243 -24.51 29.10 -0.91
N THR A 244 -24.32 27.79 -0.77
CA THR A 244 -23.36 27.20 0.15
C THR A 244 -22.34 26.41 -0.63
N SER A 245 -21.05 26.73 -0.49
CA SER A 245 -19.95 25.93 -1.03
C SER A 245 -19.79 24.66 -0.23
N MET A 246 -19.85 23.52 -0.89
CA MET A 246 -19.48 22.24 -0.29
C MET A 246 -18.15 21.78 -0.90
N PRO A 247 -17.10 21.62 -0.09
CA PRO A 247 -15.84 21.10 -0.60
C PRO A 247 -16.01 19.63 -0.98
N VAL A 248 -15.52 19.30 -2.18
CA VAL A 248 -15.44 17.93 -2.68
C VAL A 248 -13.97 17.52 -2.70
N ASP A 249 -13.61 16.58 -1.88
CA ASP A 249 -12.25 16.07 -1.79
C ASP A 249 -12.05 14.75 -2.59
N MET A 250 -10.84 14.19 -2.49
CA MET A 250 -10.55 12.91 -3.14
C MET A 250 -11.42 11.76 -2.62
N MET A 251 -11.96 11.83 -1.40
CA MET A 251 -12.88 10.84 -0.87
C MET A 251 -14.15 10.77 -1.70
N SER A 252 -14.65 11.92 -2.17
CA SER A 252 -15.82 11.98 -3.06
C SER A 252 -15.56 11.31 -4.40
N ILE A 253 -14.34 11.40 -4.92
CA ILE A 253 -13.94 10.70 -6.15
C ILE A 253 -13.97 9.18 -5.93
N VAL A 254 -13.43 8.72 -4.79
CA VAL A 254 -13.44 7.30 -4.41
C VAL A 254 -14.87 6.77 -4.26
N ASP A 255 -15.74 7.51 -3.58
CA ASP A 255 -17.14 7.14 -3.39
C ASP A 255 -17.93 7.15 -4.70
N SER A 256 -17.47 7.91 -5.70
CA SER A 256 -18.09 7.98 -7.02
C SER A 256 -17.76 6.78 -7.91
N ILE A 257 -16.81 5.92 -7.53
CA ILE A 257 -16.51 4.69 -8.26
C ILE A 257 -17.55 3.64 -7.89
N PRO A 258 -18.49 3.30 -8.78
CA PRO A 258 -19.54 2.35 -8.46
C PRO A 258 -18.95 0.95 -8.23
N ASP A 259 -19.55 0.22 -7.30
CA ASP A 259 -19.26 -1.19 -7.00
C ASP A 259 -17.80 -1.51 -6.58
N ALA A 260 -16.98 -0.49 -6.26
CA ALA A 260 -15.66 -0.72 -5.74
C ALA A 260 -15.71 -1.04 -4.24
N GLU A 261 -15.28 -2.24 -3.84
CA GLU A 261 -15.09 -2.60 -2.43
C GLU A 261 -13.88 -1.91 -1.82
N THR A 262 -12.81 -1.80 -2.60
CA THR A 262 -11.55 -1.17 -2.17
C THR A 262 -10.97 -0.35 -3.30
N VAL A 263 -10.54 0.86 -2.97
CA VAL A 263 -9.78 1.72 -3.88
C VAL A 263 -8.43 2.02 -3.23
N VAL A 264 -7.36 1.86 -3.99
CA VAL A 264 -6.01 2.19 -3.54
C VAL A 264 -5.46 3.31 -4.40
N PHE A 265 -5.20 4.45 -3.77
CA PHE A 265 -4.56 5.58 -4.43
C PHE A 265 -3.07 5.62 -4.08
N ASN A 266 -2.23 5.51 -5.10
CA ASN A 266 -0.79 5.43 -4.95
C ASN A 266 -0.13 6.75 -5.34
N GLN A 267 0.76 7.24 -4.47
CA GLN A 267 1.64 8.37 -4.74
C GLN A 267 3.07 7.99 -4.39
N MET A 268 3.98 8.15 -5.33
CA MET A 268 5.40 7.88 -5.11
C MET A 268 6.21 9.17 -5.27
N ILE A 269 7.00 9.49 -4.26
CA ILE A 269 7.96 10.58 -4.27
C ILE A 269 9.35 9.96 -4.23
N TYR A 270 10.08 10.14 -5.31
CA TYR A 270 11.45 9.71 -5.42
C TYR A 270 12.37 10.92 -5.26
N ILE A 271 13.40 10.78 -4.42
CA ILE A 271 14.38 11.86 -4.15
C ILE A 271 15.71 11.38 -4.69
N PRO A 272 16.02 11.73 -5.95
CA PRO A 272 17.22 11.23 -6.64
C PRO A 272 18.50 11.73 -5.96
N ASN A 273 19.57 10.97 -6.10
CA ASN A 273 20.89 11.40 -5.67
C ASN A 273 21.48 12.27 -6.77
N GLN A 274 21.54 13.58 -6.55
CA GLN A 274 22.00 14.58 -7.53
C GLN A 274 23.42 14.30 -8.08
N LYS A 275 24.26 13.61 -7.33
CA LYS A 275 25.62 13.22 -7.79
C LYS A 275 25.63 12.14 -8.87
N LYS A 276 24.52 11.52 -9.18
CA LYS A 276 24.41 10.47 -10.21
C LYS A 276 23.85 10.98 -11.54
N GLU A 277 23.30 12.19 -11.57
CA GLU A 277 22.66 12.78 -12.77
C GLU A 277 23.54 13.81 -13.49
N LEU A 278 24.76 14.08 -13.00
CA LEU A 278 25.82 14.84 -13.65
C LEU A 278 26.92 13.88 -14.16
#